data_4284a7c000a5adae37ae8b54682b8968
#
_entry.id   4284a7c000a5adae37ae8b54682b8968
#
_cell.length_a   1.000
_cell.length_b   1.000
_cell.length_c   1.000
_cell.angle_alpha   90.00
_cell.angle_beta   90.00
_cell.angle_gamma   90.00
#
_symmetry.space_group_name_H-M   'P 1'
#
loop_
_entity.id
_entity.type
_entity.pdbx_description
1 polymer ?
#
loop_
_entity_poly.entity_id
_entity_poly.type
_entity_poly.pdbx_seq_one_letter_code
_entity_poly.pdbx_strand_id
1 'polypeptide(L)'
;MSAVEDAQRSRGDGLRGRGAVVARWDEIAAARISGNDDSVRVFNFSAGPAQLPLPVLEQAASELTSWGGSGMSVLEVSHRGADFVACAADAEATLRRLLAIPESYRVLFLQGGASAQFAGIPLNLTAPGDTVAYLNTGQWSAKAIKQAGAYELDVVVPADEAASSYTTTPEPGSFTVPEAARYLHYTPNETIGGVEFDYVPEAGDVPLVADFSSTILSRPIDVSRYGLIYAGAQKNMGPSGLAVVIVREDLLGRARPVTPTVLDYQKMADADSMLNTPPTFAIYLLGLIGHWIEDGGGLEAMAERNRAKAELLYGFIDSSDFYANPVQERSRSWMNVPFTLADPARDADFLAGAEAAGLANLKGHRSVGGMRASIYNAMPIEGVRALIDYMTDFAARA
;
A
#
# COMPACT_ATOMS: atom_id res chain seq x y z
N MET A 1 -8.29 -26.22 41.68
CA MET A 1 -9.61 -25.87 41.12
C MET A 1 -9.65 -24.50 40.46
N SER A 2 -8.53 -23.86 40.06
CA SER A 2 -8.56 -22.49 39.44
C SER A 2 -8.19 -22.46 37.95
N ALA A 3 -7.49 -23.44 37.42
CA ALA A 3 -7.03 -23.43 36.00
C ALA A 3 -8.09 -23.93 35.00
N VAL A 4 -9.13 -24.64 35.47
CA VAL A 4 -10.21 -25.17 34.63
C VAL A 4 -11.33 -24.15 34.41
N GLU A 5 -11.52 -23.24 35.37
CA GLU A 5 -12.52 -22.18 35.27
C GLU A 5 -12.08 -21.03 34.35
N ASP A 6 -10.78 -20.72 34.29
CA ASP A 6 -10.24 -19.71 33.37
C ASP A 6 -10.24 -20.19 31.91
N ALA A 7 -10.07 -21.49 31.65
CA ALA A 7 -10.15 -22.06 30.30
C ALA A 7 -11.60 -22.10 29.76
N GLN A 8 -12.61 -22.11 30.64
CA GLN A 8 -14.02 -22.05 30.23
C GLN A 8 -14.50 -20.63 29.95
N ARG A 9 -13.93 -19.60 30.61
CA ARG A 9 -14.24 -18.20 30.33
C ARG A 9 -13.66 -17.75 28.98
N SER A 10 -12.44 -18.17 28.62
CA SER A 10 -11.83 -17.82 27.32
C SER A 10 -12.54 -18.45 26.12
N ARG A 11 -13.22 -19.60 26.31
CA ARG A 11 -14.03 -20.24 25.25
C ARG A 11 -15.40 -19.55 25.04
N GLY A 12 -15.94 -18.89 26.06
CA GLY A 12 -17.22 -18.17 25.97
C GLY A 12 -17.15 -16.89 25.12
N ASP A 13 -16.05 -16.17 25.19
CA ASP A 13 -15.87 -14.91 24.42
C ASP A 13 -15.55 -15.17 22.92
N GLY A 14 -14.89 -16.28 22.61
CA GLY A 14 -14.66 -16.71 21.21
C GLY A 14 -15.94 -17.12 20.46
N LEU A 15 -16.94 -17.63 21.19
CA LEU A 15 -18.23 -18.03 20.63
C LEU A 15 -19.18 -16.83 20.39
N ARG A 16 -19.09 -15.78 21.19
CA ARG A 16 -19.88 -14.54 20.99
C ARG A 16 -19.42 -13.77 19.74
N GLY A 17 -18.12 -13.72 19.49
CA GLY A 17 -17.56 -13.11 18.28
C GLY A 17 -17.95 -13.84 16.99
N ARG A 18 -18.01 -15.18 17.02
CA ARG A 18 -18.44 -16.00 15.86
C ARG A 18 -19.92 -15.79 15.55
N GLY A 19 -20.80 -15.71 16.58
CA GLY A 19 -22.21 -15.44 16.38
C GLY A 19 -22.49 -14.09 15.70
N ALA A 20 -21.76 -13.04 16.08
CA ALA A 20 -21.91 -11.71 15.47
C ALA A 20 -21.42 -11.65 14.01
N VAL A 21 -20.36 -12.41 13.66
CA VAL A 21 -19.88 -12.50 12.28
C VAL A 21 -20.87 -13.27 11.40
N VAL A 22 -21.41 -14.38 11.89
CA VAL A 22 -22.41 -15.19 11.16
C VAL A 22 -23.70 -14.37 10.96
N ALA A 23 -24.19 -13.69 11.99
CA ALA A 23 -25.39 -12.85 11.88
C ALA A 23 -25.22 -11.73 10.82
N ARG A 24 -24.04 -11.13 10.73
CA ARG A 24 -23.73 -10.10 9.71
C ARG A 24 -23.74 -10.68 8.28
N TRP A 25 -23.27 -11.92 8.07
CA TRP A 25 -23.35 -12.58 6.77
C TRP A 25 -24.78 -12.93 6.39
N ASP A 26 -25.61 -13.36 7.36
CA ASP A 26 -27.03 -13.64 7.14
C ASP A 26 -27.81 -12.36 6.80
N GLU A 27 -27.50 -11.21 7.44
CA GLU A 27 -28.06 -9.91 7.11
C GLU A 27 -27.67 -9.44 5.69
N ILE A 28 -26.41 -9.61 5.31
CA ILE A 28 -25.92 -9.29 3.96
C ILE A 28 -26.59 -10.19 2.92
N ALA A 29 -26.76 -11.47 3.22
CA ALA A 29 -27.43 -12.43 2.33
C ALA A 29 -28.95 -12.09 2.21
N ALA A 30 -29.61 -11.74 3.30
CA ALA A 30 -31.02 -11.37 3.30
C ALA A 30 -31.27 -10.06 2.52
N ALA A 31 -30.40 -9.05 2.66
CA ALA A 31 -30.48 -7.81 1.89
C ALA A 31 -30.35 -8.05 0.37
N ARG A 32 -29.49 -8.98 -0.06
CA ARG A 32 -29.36 -9.38 -1.48
C ARG A 32 -30.58 -10.11 -2.02
N ILE A 33 -31.28 -10.93 -1.19
CA ILE A 33 -32.47 -11.68 -1.59
C ILE A 33 -33.68 -10.75 -1.69
N SER A 34 -33.74 -9.64 -0.95
CA SER A 34 -34.88 -8.70 -0.94
C SER A 34 -34.92 -7.74 -2.13
N GLY A 35 -33.92 -7.76 -3.04
CA GLY A 35 -33.92 -6.97 -4.27
C GLY A 35 -33.83 -5.44 -4.08
N ASN A 36 -33.52 -4.95 -2.91
CA ASN A 36 -33.18 -3.57 -2.66
C ASN A 36 -31.71 -3.32 -3.05
N ASP A 37 -31.45 -3.24 -4.34
CA ASP A 37 -30.12 -2.99 -4.92
C ASP A 37 -29.94 -1.48 -5.19
N ASP A 38 -30.21 -0.65 -4.22
CA ASP A 38 -29.75 0.74 -4.14
C ASP A 38 -28.55 0.89 -3.22
N SER A 39 -27.63 -0.08 -3.21
CA SER A 39 -26.37 0.09 -2.49
C SER A 39 -25.49 1.09 -3.24
N VAL A 40 -25.71 2.36 -2.98
CA VAL A 40 -24.77 3.43 -3.35
C VAL A 40 -23.40 3.04 -2.81
N ARG A 41 -22.41 2.88 -3.69
CA ARG A 41 -21.06 2.51 -3.29
C ARG A 41 -20.50 3.60 -2.36
N VAL A 42 -20.13 3.22 -1.14
CA VAL A 42 -19.51 4.14 -0.16
C VAL A 42 -18.13 4.61 -0.65
N PHE A 43 -17.71 5.77 -0.19
CA PHE A 43 -16.33 6.25 -0.36
C PHE A 43 -15.44 5.61 0.72
N ASN A 44 -14.54 4.73 0.29
CA ASN A 44 -13.67 3.98 1.19
C ASN A 44 -12.31 4.67 1.37
N PHE A 45 -12.10 5.32 2.51
CA PHE A 45 -10.86 5.99 2.87
C PHE A 45 -9.83 5.08 3.57
N SER A 46 -9.97 3.75 3.44
CA SER A 46 -9.03 2.80 4.06
C SER A 46 -7.61 2.99 3.54
N ALA A 47 -6.64 2.85 4.45
CA ALA A 47 -5.22 2.90 4.11
C ALA A 47 -4.68 1.64 3.40
N GLY A 48 -5.50 0.59 3.32
CA GLY A 48 -5.20 -0.67 2.67
C GLY A 48 -5.80 -1.88 3.42
N PRO A 49 -6.52 -2.76 2.72
CA PRO A 49 -6.89 -2.67 1.30
C PRO A 49 -7.68 -1.40 0.97
N ALA A 50 -7.29 -0.74 -0.13
CA ALA A 50 -7.88 0.53 -0.54
C ALA A 50 -9.09 0.34 -1.46
N GLN A 51 -9.76 1.43 -1.78
CA GLN A 51 -10.79 1.46 -2.82
C GLN A 51 -10.17 1.05 -4.17
N LEU A 52 -10.90 0.22 -4.95
CA LEU A 52 -10.54 -0.14 -6.31
C LEU A 52 -11.40 0.63 -7.32
N PRO A 53 -10.94 0.84 -8.56
CA PRO A 53 -11.74 1.48 -9.60
C PRO A 53 -13.00 0.67 -9.90
N LEU A 54 -14.16 1.31 -9.92
CA LEU A 54 -15.43 0.63 -10.18
C LEU A 54 -15.44 -0.10 -11.53
N PRO A 55 -15.00 0.50 -12.66
CA PRO A 55 -14.97 -0.19 -13.95
C PRO A 55 -14.15 -1.48 -13.93
N VAL A 56 -13.03 -1.50 -13.19
CA VAL A 56 -12.19 -2.71 -13.02
C VAL A 56 -12.94 -3.80 -12.26
N LEU A 57 -13.68 -3.44 -11.21
CA LEU A 57 -14.48 -4.39 -10.45
C LEU A 57 -15.66 -4.95 -11.26
N GLU A 58 -16.31 -4.10 -12.06
CA GLU A 58 -17.41 -4.50 -12.94
C GLU A 58 -16.92 -5.45 -14.04
N GLN A 59 -15.78 -5.16 -14.67
CA GLN A 59 -15.16 -6.07 -15.63
C GLN A 59 -14.80 -7.40 -14.97
N ALA A 60 -14.10 -7.38 -13.84
CA ALA A 60 -13.74 -8.59 -13.12
C ALA A 60 -14.98 -9.42 -12.73
N ALA A 61 -16.06 -8.78 -12.28
CA ALA A 61 -17.30 -9.44 -11.94
C ALA A 61 -17.95 -10.11 -13.17
N SER A 62 -17.93 -9.47 -14.33
CA SER A 62 -18.47 -10.03 -15.57
C SER A 62 -17.67 -11.24 -16.08
N GLU A 63 -16.39 -11.33 -15.74
CA GLU A 63 -15.46 -12.37 -16.18
C GLU A 63 -15.30 -13.50 -15.13
N LEU A 64 -15.90 -13.38 -13.93
CA LEU A 64 -15.74 -14.37 -12.86
C LEU A 64 -16.24 -15.77 -13.19
N THR A 65 -17.21 -15.92 -14.09
CA THR A 65 -17.75 -17.22 -14.47
C THR A 65 -17.24 -17.73 -15.82
N SER A 66 -16.69 -16.83 -16.66
CA SER A 66 -16.17 -17.17 -17.98
C SER A 66 -15.19 -16.11 -18.46
N TRP A 67 -13.91 -16.26 -18.10
CA TRP A 67 -12.87 -15.36 -18.50
C TRP A 67 -12.47 -15.59 -19.97
N GLY A 68 -12.45 -14.51 -20.76
CA GLY A 68 -12.11 -14.59 -22.19
C GLY A 68 -12.98 -15.53 -23.01
N GLY A 69 -14.19 -15.85 -22.54
CA GLY A 69 -15.09 -16.79 -23.23
C GLY A 69 -14.70 -18.27 -23.05
N SER A 70 -13.76 -18.60 -22.17
CA SER A 70 -13.24 -19.96 -21.94
C SER A 70 -14.23 -20.91 -21.24
N GLY A 71 -15.30 -20.36 -20.64
CA GLY A 71 -16.20 -21.13 -19.76
C GLY A 71 -15.60 -21.44 -18.38
N MET A 72 -14.42 -20.93 -18.07
CA MET A 72 -13.77 -21.04 -16.76
C MET A 72 -13.51 -19.65 -16.17
N SER A 73 -13.59 -19.55 -14.85
CA SER A 73 -13.16 -18.34 -14.12
C SER A 73 -11.65 -18.14 -14.25
N VAL A 74 -11.20 -16.88 -14.25
CA VAL A 74 -9.77 -16.56 -14.09
C VAL A 74 -9.17 -17.17 -12.81
N LEU A 75 -10.00 -17.46 -11.79
CA LEU A 75 -9.61 -18.14 -10.54
C LEU A 75 -9.32 -19.63 -10.74
N GLU A 76 -9.82 -20.24 -11.82
CA GLU A 76 -9.71 -21.68 -12.11
C GLU A 76 -8.66 -21.98 -13.19
N VAL A 77 -8.21 -20.95 -13.92
CA VAL A 77 -7.23 -21.10 -15.00
C VAL A 77 -5.86 -21.43 -14.43
N SER A 78 -5.20 -22.46 -15.00
CA SER A 78 -3.85 -22.81 -14.61
C SER A 78 -2.87 -21.68 -14.90
N HIS A 79 -2.06 -21.30 -13.90
CA HIS A 79 -1.00 -20.30 -14.06
C HIS A 79 0.08 -20.68 -15.09
N ARG A 80 0.12 -21.95 -15.53
CA ARG A 80 0.99 -22.47 -16.59
C ARG A 80 0.29 -22.60 -17.93
N GLY A 81 -1.02 -22.30 -17.98
CA GLY A 81 -1.78 -22.25 -19.21
C GLY A 81 -1.42 -21.00 -20.03
N ALA A 82 -1.48 -21.11 -21.36
CA ALA A 82 -1.11 -20.03 -22.27
C ALA A 82 -1.87 -18.72 -21.97
N ASP A 83 -3.15 -18.81 -21.64
CA ASP A 83 -4.00 -17.64 -21.37
C ASP A 83 -3.52 -16.88 -20.13
N PHE A 84 -3.19 -17.59 -19.03
CA PHE A 84 -2.70 -16.90 -17.84
C PHE A 84 -1.26 -16.39 -18.00
N VAL A 85 -0.40 -17.13 -18.69
CA VAL A 85 0.95 -16.66 -19.04
C VAL A 85 0.87 -15.36 -19.83
N ALA A 86 -0.04 -15.27 -20.80
CA ALA A 86 -0.28 -14.05 -21.55
C ALA A 86 -0.82 -12.90 -20.65
N CYS A 87 -1.73 -13.21 -19.72
CA CYS A 87 -2.26 -12.24 -18.77
C CYS A 87 -1.16 -11.67 -17.85
N ALA A 88 -0.27 -12.52 -17.34
CA ALA A 88 0.82 -12.08 -16.48
C ALA A 88 1.87 -11.26 -17.27
N ALA A 89 2.16 -11.67 -18.50
CA ALA A 89 3.04 -10.92 -19.40
C ALA A 89 2.46 -9.54 -19.76
N ASP A 90 1.15 -9.45 -20.00
CA ASP A 90 0.47 -8.18 -20.25
C ASP A 90 0.50 -7.26 -19.02
N ALA A 91 0.24 -7.79 -17.82
CA ALA A 91 0.36 -7.04 -16.58
C ALA A 91 1.78 -6.49 -16.36
N GLU A 92 2.83 -7.28 -16.63
CA GLU A 92 4.22 -6.81 -16.58
C GLU A 92 4.49 -5.75 -17.65
N ALA A 93 4.09 -5.99 -18.89
CA ALA A 93 4.31 -5.06 -20.00
C ALA A 93 3.63 -3.70 -19.71
N THR A 94 2.44 -3.72 -19.13
CA THR A 94 1.70 -2.51 -18.73
C THR A 94 2.44 -1.74 -17.63
N LEU A 95 2.96 -2.42 -16.60
CA LEU A 95 3.81 -1.78 -15.59
C LEU A 95 5.07 -1.19 -16.19
N ARG A 96 5.72 -1.90 -17.14
CA ARG A 96 6.91 -1.40 -17.83
C ARG A 96 6.64 -0.14 -18.63
N ARG A 97 5.50 -0.07 -19.33
CA ARG A 97 5.08 1.15 -20.05
C ARG A 97 4.77 2.29 -19.09
N LEU A 98 3.94 2.06 -18.08
CA LEU A 98 3.51 3.10 -17.13
C LEU A 98 4.68 3.71 -16.35
N LEU A 99 5.61 2.89 -15.89
CA LEU A 99 6.73 3.30 -15.07
C LEU A 99 8.03 3.52 -15.86
N ALA A 100 8.00 3.37 -17.20
CA ALA A 100 9.18 3.43 -18.07
C ALA A 100 10.34 2.55 -17.54
N ILE A 101 10.02 1.30 -17.12
CA ILE A 101 11.01 0.40 -16.51
C ILE A 101 12.04 -0.02 -17.57
N PRO A 102 13.35 0.24 -17.34
CA PRO A 102 14.40 -0.16 -18.28
C PRO A 102 14.51 -1.68 -18.43
N GLU A 103 14.99 -2.17 -19.57
CA GLU A 103 15.19 -3.60 -19.83
C GLU A 103 16.17 -4.26 -18.85
N SER A 104 17.10 -3.49 -18.27
CA SER A 104 18.04 -3.94 -17.24
C SER A 104 17.42 -4.20 -15.86
N TYR A 105 16.08 -4.15 -15.75
CA TYR A 105 15.34 -4.48 -14.54
C TYR A 105 14.44 -5.67 -14.75
N ARG A 106 14.34 -6.51 -13.73
CA ARG A 106 13.32 -7.57 -13.65
C ARG A 106 12.13 -7.11 -12.85
N VAL A 107 10.95 -7.47 -13.30
CA VAL A 107 9.69 -7.25 -12.56
C VAL A 107 9.25 -8.60 -12.01
N LEU A 108 9.08 -8.68 -10.69
CA LEU A 108 8.73 -9.92 -10.00
C LEU A 108 7.36 -9.78 -9.33
N PHE A 109 6.51 -10.78 -9.50
CA PHE A 109 5.22 -10.92 -8.82
C PHE A 109 5.37 -11.90 -7.65
N LEU A 110 5.45 -11.37 -6.43
CA LEU A 110 5.75 -12.10 -5.22
C LEU A 110 4.56 -12.15 -4.27
N GLN A 111 4.56 -13.13 -3.38
CA GLN A 111 3.56 -13.25 -2.32
C GLN A 111 4.05 -12.64 -1.00
N GLY A 112 3.13 -12.43 -0.03
CA GLY A 112 3.46 -11.95 1.31
C GLY A 112 3.45 -10.42 1.49
N GLY A 113 3.08 -9.67 0.44
CA GLY A 113 3.01 -8.21 0.47
C GLY A 113 4.37 -7.56 0.75
N ALA A 114 4.36 -6.25 1.02
CA ALA A 114 5.56 -5.49 1.33
C ALA A 114 6.30 -6.01 2.59
N SER A 115 5.57 -6.57 3.56
CA SER A 115 6.20 -7.09 4.78
C SER A 115 7.15 -8.27 4.52
N ALA A 116 6.87 -9.11 3.52
CA ALA A 116 7.79 -10.17 3.13
C ALA A 116 9.08 -9.60 2.53
N GLN A 117 9.04 -8.40 1.93
CA GLN A 117 10.20 -7.75 1.36
C GLN A 117 11.15 -7.18 2.42
N PHE A 118 10.65 -6.83 3.61
CA PHE A 118 11.53 -6.49 4.74
C PHE A 118 12.52 -7.61 5.09
N ALA A 119 12.11 -8.88 4.87
CA ALA A 119 12.96 -10.04 5.00
C ALA A 119 13.69 -10.38 3.68
N GLY A 120 12.99 -10.33 2.55
CA GLY A 120 13.51 -10.70 1.23
C GLY A 120 14.71 -9.85 0.81
N ILE A 121 14.64 -8.53 1.01
CA ILE A 121 15.71 -7.61 0.60
C ILE A 121 17.05 -7.92 1.29
N PRO A 122 17.13 -7.97 2.64
CA PRO A 122 18.37 -8.37 3.30
C PRO A 122 18.88 -9.74 2.85
N LEU A 123 17.98 -10.71 2.72
CA LEU A 123 18.36 -12.08 2.33
C LEU A 123 18.89 -12.18 0.89
N ASN A 124 18.48 -11.28 -0.01
CA ASN A 124 18.93 -11.27 -1.40
C ASN A 124 20.13 -10.36 -1.66
N LEU A 125 20.31 -9.28 -0.90
CA LEU A 125 21.28 -8.24 -1.22
C LEU A 125 22.49 -8.21 -0.31
N THR A 126 22.54 -9.03 0.78
CA THR A 126 23.58 -8.94 1.79
C THR A 126 24.12 -10.29 2.22
N ALA A 127 25.31 -10.28 2.83
CA ALA A 127 25.91 -11.36 3.60
C ALA A 127 25.92 -11.01 5.12
N PRO A 128 26.09 -11.99 6.03
CA PRO A 128 26.30 -11.70 7.44
C PRO A 128 27.50 -10.75 7.66
N GLY A 129 27.31 -9.74 8.52
CA GLY A 129 28.32 -8.71 8.80
C GLY A 129 28.32 -7.53 7.81
N ASP A 130 27.55 -7.56 6.74
CA ASP A 130 27.44 -6.40 5.85
C ASP A 130 26.75 -5.23 6.53
N THR A 131 27.14 -4.00 6.15
CA THR A 131 26.48 -2.75 6.56
C THR A 131 25.31 -2.45 5.63
N VAL A 132 24.20 -2.00 6.19
CA VAL A 132 23.00 -1.51 5.45
C VAL A 132 22.54 -0.19 6.05
N ALA A 133 22.04 0.70 5.22
CA ALA A 133 21.55 1.99 5.66
C ALA A 133 20.02 2.12 5.50
N TYR A 134 19.37 2.77 6.47
CA TYR A 134 17.93 3.03 6.46
C TYR A 134 17.63 4.45 6.88
N LEU A 135 16.72 5.13 6.19
CA LEU A 135 16.12 6.38 6.68
C LEU A 135 14.88 6.03 7.52
N ASN A 136 14.84 6.53 8.75
CA ASN A 136 13.71 6.30 9.66
C ASN A 136 12.78 7.51 9.68
N THR A 137 11.68 7.42 8.96
CA THR A 137 10.69 8.51 8.81
C THR A 137 9.31 8.13 9.33
N GLY A 138 9.17 6.94 9.95
CA GLY A 138 7.90 6.52 10.50
C GLY A 138 7.83 5.04 10.85
N GLN A 139 6.62 4.50 10.87
CA GLN A 139 6.42 3.14 11.37
C GLN A 139 6.78 2.04 10.36
N TRP A 140 6.71 2.32 9.05
CA TRP A 140 7.06 1.31 8.05
C TRP A 140 8.57 1.20 7.92
N SER A 141 9.28 2.32 7.86
CA SER A 141 10.75 2.34 7.93
C SER A 141 11.28 1.69 9.22
N ALA A 142 10.69 2.01 10.38
CA ALA A 142 11.07 1.38 11.65
C ALA A 142 10.87 -0.14 11.65
N LYS A 143 9.80 -0.66 11.00
CA LYS A 143 9.59 -2.12 10.86
C LYS A 143 10.63 -2.75 9.93
N ALA A 144 10.99 -2.10 8.84
CA ALA A 144 12.03 -2.56 7.93
C ALA A 144 13.40 -2.62 8.63
N ILE A 145 13.77 -1.58 9.40
CA ILE A 145 14.95 -1.51 10.23
C ILE A 145 14.99 -2.68 11.23
N LYS A 146 13.88 -2.85 11.97
CA LYS A 146 13.77 -3.95 12.94
C LYS A 146 13.95 -5.33 12.30
N GLN A 147 13.39 -5.53 11.11
CA GLN A 147 13.51 -6.81 10.39
C GLN A 147 14.94 -7.03 9.90
N ALA A 148 15.63 -6.00 9.39
CA ALA A 148 17.02 -6.09 8.97
C ALA A 148 17.95 -6.49 10.13
N GLY A 149 17.70 -5.98 11.32
CA GLY A 149 18.45 -6.33 12.54
C GLY A 149 18.37 -7.81 12.94
N ALA A 150 17.45 -8.58 12.37
CA ALA A 150 17.35 -10.03 12.60
C ALA A 150 18.35 -10.87 11.77
N TYR A 151 19.10 -10.24 10.83
CA TYR A 151 19.90 -10.95 9.84
C TYR A 151 21.41 -10.76 9.99
N GLU A 152 21.92 -10.53 11.20
CA GLU A 152 23.36 -10.35 11.48
C GLU A 152 23.99 -9.23 10.63
N LEU A 153 23.29 -8.10 10.48
CA LEU A 153 23.72 -6.92 9.72
C LEU A 153 24.14 -5.79 10.67
N ASP A 154 25.10 -4.99 10.22
CA ASP A 154 25.37 -3.67 10.79
C ASP A 154 24.36 -2.66 10.19
N VAL A 155 23.31 -2.35 10.97
CA VAL A 155 22.22 -1.49 10.54
C VAL A 155 22.50 -0.05 10.97
N VAL A 156 22.80 0.82 10.00
CA VAL A 156 23.04 2.24 10.22
C VAL A 156 21.77 3.04 9.86
N VAL A 157 21.43 4.03 10.68
CA VAL A 157 20.31 4.94 10.45
C VAL A 157 20.85 6.37 10.29
N PRO A 158 21.20 6.80 9.06
CA PRO A 158 21.83 8.11 8.82
C PRO A 158 20.91 9.29 9.15
N ALA A 159 19.59 9.10 9.08
CA ALA A 159 18.61 10.08 9.51
C ALA A 159 17.42 9.39 10.21
N ASP A 160 17.00 9.96 11.33
CA ASP A 160 15.88 9.50 12.16
C ASP A 160 15.01 10.70 12.55
N GLU A 161 13.76 10.70 12.10
CA GLU A 161 12.83 11.78 12.34
C GLU A 161 12.04 11.64 13.66
N ALA A 162 12.53 10.86 14.60
CA ALA A 162 11.90 10.72 15.92
C ALA A 162 11.79 12.07 16.68
N ALA A 163 12.77 12.96 16.52
CA ALA A 163 12.76 14.29 17.13
C ALA A 163 11.61 15.19 16.65
N SER A 164 11.19 15.02 15.40
CA SER A 164 10.02 15.70 14.82
C SER A 164 8.71 14.97 15.11
N SER A 165 8.74 13.87 15.87
CA SER A 165 7.61 12.93 16.02
C SER A 165 7.13 12.35 14.68
N TYR A 166 8.05 12.20 13.74
CA TYR A 166 7.76 11.70 12.39
C TYR A 166 6.72 12.54 11.63
N THR A 167 6.82 13.85 11.71
CA THR A 167 5.95 14.80 10.99
C THR A 167 6.64 15.47 9.79
N THR A 168 7.87 15.07 9.49
CA THR A 168 8.64 15.58 8.35
C THR A 168 9.56 14.49 7.80
N THR A 169 10.17 14.78 6.64
CA THR A 169 11.29 14.02 6.06
C THR A 169 12.61 14.73 6.38
N PRO A 170 13.77 14.04 6.37
CA PRO A 170 15.08 14.70 6.45
C PRO A 170 15.23 15.79 5.38
N GLU A 171 15.99 16.85 5.69
CA GLU A 171 16.34 17.85 4.67
C GLU A 171 17.27 17.22 3.61
N PRO A 172 17.13 17.58 2.32
CA PRO A 172 18.06 17.13 1.30
C PRO A 172 19.52 17.44 1.68
N GLY A 173 20.39 16.43 1.61
CA GLY A 173 21.80 16.58 1.95
C GLY A 173 22.13 16.68 3.44
N SER A 174 21.17 16.49 4.35
CA SER A 174 21.38 16.54 5.81
C SER A 174 22.01 15.28 6.40
N PHE A 175 22.15 14.22 5.63
CA PHE A 175 22.72 12.94 6.09
C PHE A 175 23.75 12.41 5.08
N THR A 176 24.60 11.49 5.56
CA THR A 176 25.61 10.83 4.72
C THR A 176 25.40 9.31 4.78
N VAL A 177 25.33 8.68 3.62
CA VAL A 177 25.24 7.22 3.51
C VAL A 177 26.64 6.63 3.59
N PRO A 178 26.90 5.60 4.44
CA PRO A 178 28.19 4.93 4.45
C PRO A 178 28.50 4.28 3.08
N GLU A 179 29.67 4.54 2.53
CA GLU A 179 30.11 3.97 1.24
C GLU A 179 30.15 2.43 1.25
N ALA A 180 30.36 1.83 2.43
CA ALA A 180 30.35 0.38 2.60
C ALA A 180 28.94 -0.23 2.64
N ALA A 181 27.88 0.59 2.67
CA ALA A 181 26.52 0.08 2.73
C ALA A 181 26.15 -0.69 1.45
N ARG A 182 25.54 -1.85 1.62
CA ARG A 182 25.05 -2.66 0.50
C ARG A 182 23.83 -2.04 -0.18
N TYR A 183 23.06 -1.26 0.56
CA TYR A 183 21.95 -0.45 0.07
C TYR A 183 21.58 0.65 1.06
N LEU A 184 20.92 1.69 0.56
CA LEU A 184 20.13 2.63 1.35
C LEU A 184 18.66 2.31 1.17
N HIS A 185 17.95 2.02 2.23
CA HIS A 185 16.49 1.84 2.21
C HIS A 185 15.76 3.08 2.71
N TYR A 186 14.69 3.46 2.02
CA TYR A 186 13.76 4.47 2.50
C TYR A 186 12.31 4.14 2.13
N THR A 187 11.38 4.79 2.82
CA THR A 187 9.94 4.69 2.57
C THR A 187 9.47 6.02 2.00
N PRO A 188 9.30 6.15 0.66
CA PRO A 188 8.88 7.41 0.04
C PRO A 188 7.65 8.03 0.66
N ASN A 189 6.70 7.21 1.15
CA ASN A 189 5.52 7.67 1.84
C ASN A 189 5.16 6.78 3.03
N GLU A 190 5.23 7.32 4.23
CA GLU A 190 4.79 6.69 5.47
C GLU A 190 3.26 6.76 5.61
N THR A 191 2.58 5.72 5.18
CA THR A 191 1.12 5.61 5.11
C THR A 191 0.41 5.97 6.42
N ILE A 192 1.03 5.69 7.56
CA ILE A 192 0.43 5.86 8.90
C ILE A 192 0.49 7.33 9.30
N GLY A 193 1.65 7.96 9.18
CA GLY A 193 1.87 9.36 9.54
C GLY A 193 1.50 10.35 8.45
N GLY A 194 1.32 9.90 7.20
CA GLY A 194 1.06 10.78 6.06
C GLY A 194 2.27 11.63 5.68
N VAL A 195 3.48 11.13 5.95
CA VAL A 195 4.75 11.81 5.63
C VAL A 195 5.31 11.26 4.33
N GLU A 196 5.56 12.10 3.37
CA GLU A 196 6.04 11.77 2.04
C GLU A 196 7.27 12.60 1.67
N PHE A 197 8.25 11.96 1.03
CA PHE A 197 9.41 12.66 0.48
C PHE A 197 9.01 13.42 -0.79
N ASP A 198 9.37 14.69 -0.85
CA ASP A 198 9.27 15.54 -2.04
C ASP A 198 10.50 15.45 -2.95
N TYR A 199 11.50 14.64 -2.55
CA TYR A 199 12.73 14.38 -3.29
C TYR A 199 13.14 12.90 -3.22
N VAL A 200 14.04 12.47 -4.10
CA VAL A 200 14.67 11.16 -4.02
C VAL A 200 16.01 11.30 -3.29
N PRO A 201 16.24 10.55 -2.19
CA PRO A 201 17.49 10.62 -1.43
C PRO A 201 18.73 10.33 -2.28
N GLU A 202 19.79 11.09 -2.05
CA GLU A 202 21.08 10.84 -2.68
C GLU A 202 21.83 9.74 -1.89
N ALA A 203 22.22 8.67 -2.61
CA ALA A 203 22.92 7.52 -2.02
C ALA A 203 24.32 7.31 -2.61
N GLY A 204 24.80 8.19 -3.51
CA GLY A 204 26.04 8.00 -4.25
C GLY A 204 25.98 6.71 -5.09
N ASP A 205 27.01 5.87 -5.00
CA ASP A 205 27.08 4.58 -5.70
C ASP A 205 26.33 3.45 -4.96
N VAL A 206 25.79 3.71 -3.77
CA VAL A 206 25.05 2.73 -2.97
C VAL A 206 23.67 2.52 -3.59
N PRO A 207 23.23 1.27 -3.86
CA PRO A 207 21.91 0.99 -4.41
C PRO A 207 20.79 1.54 -3.54
N LEU A 208 19.90 2.34 -4.12
CA LEU A 208 18.72 2.86 -3.42
C LEU A 208 17.59 1.82 -3.47
N VAL A 209 17.05 1.47 -2.32
CA VAL A 209 15.93 0.53 -2.14
C VAL A 209 14.75 1.27 -1.58
N ALA A 210 13.56 1.12 -2.19
CA ALA A 210 12.40 1.94 -1.81
C ALA A 210 11.10 1.15 -1.67
N ASP A 211 10.37 1.41 -0.55
CA ASP A 211 8.99 0.95 -0.32
C ASP A 211 7.99 1.90 -0.94
N PHE A 212 7.60 1.63 -2.18
CA PHE A 212 6.61 2.40 -2.90
C PHE A 212 5.16 1.94 -2.66
N SER A 213 4.88 1.09 -1.68
CA SER A 213 3.55 0.50 -1.49
C SER A 213 2.41 1.51 -1.51
N SER A 214 2.62 2.73 -1.00
CA SER A 214 1.55 3.73 -0.93
C SER A 214 1.58 4.81 -2.02
N THR A 215 2.59 4.79 -2.88
CA THR A 215 2.76 5.83 -3.94
C THR A 215 3.04 5.27 -5.32
N ILE A 216 3.28 3.95 -5.46
CA ILE A 216 3.44 3.33 -6.79
C ILE A 216 2.24 3.67 -7.68
N LEU A 217 2.48 3.95 -8.96
CA LEU A 217 1.47 4.31 -9.95
C LEU A 217 0.65 5.58 -9.61
N SER A 218 1.06 6.39 -8.62
CA SER A 218 0.35 7.64 -8.29
C SER A 218 0.83 8.83 -9.12
N ARG A 219 2.03 8.74 -9.67
CA ARG A 219 2.72 9.73 -10.50
C ARG A 219 3.90 9.09 -11.23
N PRO A 220 4.48 9.74 -12.25
CA PRO A 220 5.74 9.30 -12.85
C PRO A 220 6.87 9.25 -11.84
N ILE A 221 7.74 8.25 -11.98
CA ILE A 221 9.00 8.11 -11.24
C ILE A 221 10.12 7.71 -12.20
N ASP A 222 11.34 8.09 -11.90
CA ASP A 222 12.52 7.61 -12.63
C ASP A 222 13.04 6.34 -11.98
N VAL A 223 12.66 5.18 -12.52
CA VAL A 223 13.06 3.86 -12.01
C VAL A 223 14.58 3.67 -12.05
N SER A 224 15.29 4.34 -12.97
CA SER A 224 16.75 4.19 -13.13
C SER A 224 17.55 4.68 -11.91
N ARG A 225 16.95 5.51 -11.06
CA ARG A 225 17.56 5.98 -9.80
C ARG A 225 17.61 4.93 -8.70
N TYR A 226 16.94 3.79 -8.88
CA TYR A 226 16.77 2.77 -7.84
C TYR A 226 17.52 1.48 -8.20
N GLY A 227 18.11 0.86 -7.21
CA GLY A 227 18.55 -0.54 -7.31
C GLY A 227 17.38 -1.50 -7.20
N LEU A 228 16.40 -1.17 -6.33
CA LEU A 228 15.21 -1.98 -6.11
C LEU A 228 14.04 -1.11 -5.64
N ILE A 229 12.89 -1.30 -6.27
CA ILE A 229 11.59 -0.79 -5.84
C ILE A 229 10.72 -1.99 -5.45
N TYR A 230 9.98 -1.88 -4.35
CA TYR A 230 8.95 -2.85 -4.05
C TYR A 230 7.65 -2.17 -3.60
N ALA A 231 6.53 -2.85 -3.81
CA ALA A 231 5.22 -2.33 -3.46
C ALA A 231 4.21 -3.44 -3.20
N GLY A 232 3.49 -3.36 -2.08
CA GLY A 232 2.31 -4.17 -1.85
C GLY A 232 1.14 -3.69 -2.70
N ALA A 233 0.45 -4.60 -3.40
CA ALA A 233 -0.57 -4.24 -4.38
C ALA A 233 -1.83 -3.61 -3.77
N GLN A 234 -2.15 -3.87 -2.52
CA GLN A 234 -3.43 -3.57 -1.86
C GLN A 234 -3.78 -2.07 -1.72
N LYS A 235 -2.98 -1.17 -2.27
CA LYS A 235 -3.22 0.28 -2.25
C LYS A 235 -3.61 0.81 -3.63
N ASN A 236 -2.65 0.94 -4.53
CA ASN A 236 -2.88 1.50 -5.88
C ASN A 236 -2.94 0.46 -7.00
N MET A 237 -2.47 -0.77 -6.78
CA MET A 237 -2.25 -1.74 -7.86
C MET A 237 -3.25 -2.89 -7.89
N GLY A 238 -4.00 -3.14 -6.81
CA GLY A 238 -4.89 -4.29 -6.78
C GLY A 238 -5.31 -4.74 -5.38
N PRO A 239 -5.66 -6.03 -5.22
CA PRO A 239 -6.03 -6.61 -3.94
C PRO A 239 -4.79 -6.93 -3.09
N SER A 240 -5.03 -7.29 -1.82
CA SER A 240 -3.99 -7.82 -0.94
C SER A 240 -3.46 -9.18 -1.40
N GLY A 241 -2.21 -9.50 -1.00
CA GLY A 241 -1.57 -10.79 -1.25
C GLY A 241 -0.47 -10.76 -2.30
N LEU A 242 -0.47 -9.79 -3.20
CA LEU A 242 0.58 -9.56 -4.20
C LEU A 242 1.55 -8.47 -3.74
N ALA A 243 2.83 -8.66 -3.99
CA ALA A 243 3.86 -7.63 -3.98
C ALA A 243 4.56 -7.61 -5.34
N VAL A 244 4.77 -6.43 -5.88
CA VAL A 244 5.60 -6.22 -7.06
C VAL A 244 6.98 -5.80 -6.60
N VAL A 245 8.02 -6.44 -7.15
CA VAL A 245 9.43 -6.05 -6.96
C VAL A 245 10.03 -5.73 -8.33
N ILE A 246 10.57 -4.53 -8.47
CA ILE A 246 11.30 -4.08 -9.65
C ILE A 246 12.76 -3.99 -9.21
N VAL A 247 13.60 -4.89 -9.70
CA VAL A 247 14.98 -5.04 -9.25
C VAL A 247 15.95 -4.99 -10.44
N ARG A 248 17.03 -4.22 -10.28
CA ARG A 248 18.10 -4.12 -11.27
C ARG A 248 18.84 -5.46 -11.38
N GLU A 249 19.10 -5.93 -12.61
CA GLU A 249 19.63 -7.27 -12.87
C GLU A 249 20.98 -7.55 -12.19
N ASP A 250 21.84 -6.54 -12.04
CA ASP A 250 23.13 -6.69 -11.36
C ASP A 250 23.03 -7.01 -9.87
N LEU A 251 21.84 -6.82 -9.27
CA LEU A 251 21.57 -7.14 -7.87
C LEU A 251 21.03 -8.56 -7.66
N LEU A 252 20.74 -9.29 -8.74
CA LEU A 252 20.28 -10.68 -8.68
C LEU A 252 21.45 -11.65 -8.41
N GLY A 253 21.11 -12.89 -8.04
CA GLY A 253 22.10 -13.96 -7.84
C GLY A 253 22.94 -13.86 -6.56
N ARG A 254 22.55 -12.98 -5.61
CA ARG A 254 23.28 -12.75 -4.36
C ARG A 254 22.56 -13.32 -3.14
N ALA A 255 21.49 -14.09 -3.35
CA ALA A 255 20.69 -14.63 -2.25
C ALA A 255 21.54 -15.51 -1.30
N ARG A 256 21.35 -15.30 0.02
CA ARG A 256 22.01 -16.13 1.03
C ARG A 256 21.55 -17.59 0.93
N PRO A 257 22.38 -18.57 1.30
CA PRO A 257 21.99 -19.99 1.26
C PRO A 257 20.74 -20.32 2.10
N VAL A 258 20.45 -19.53 3.11
CA VAL A 258 19.26 -19.68 3.99
C VAL A 258 18.00 -19.03 3.43
N THR A 259 18.09 -18.33 2.29
CA THR A 259 16.94 -17.66 1.68
C THR A 259 15.90 -18.69 1.24
N PRO A 260 14.64 -18.58 1.71
CA PRO A 260 13.58 -19.43 1.20
C PRO A 260 13.45 -19.28 -0.33
N THR A 261 13.27 -20.38 -1.04
CA THR A 261 13.23 -20.42 -2.51
C THR A 261 12.23 -19.41 -3.10
N VAL A 262 11.08 -19.22 -2.45
CA VAL A 262 10.03 -18.29 -2.88
C VAL A 262 10.36 -16.80 -2.63
N LEU A 263 11.44 -16.52 -1.90
CA LEU A 263 11.99 -15.17 -1.67
C LEU A 263 13.29 -14.94 -2.41
N ASP A 264 13.82 -15.93 -3.11
CA ASP A 264 15.04 -15.81 -3.92
C ASP A 264 14.71 -15.13 -5.26
N TYR A 265 15.14 -13.87 -5.40
CA TYR A 265 14.79 -13.04 -6.55
C TYR A 265 15.32 -13.60 -7.87
N GLN A 266 16.50 -14.23 -7.87
CA GLN A 266 17.04 -14.86 -9.08
C GLN A 266 16.15 -16.02 -9.53
N LYS A 267 15.79 -16.92 -8.61
CA LYS A 267 14.92 -18.06 -8.93
C LYS A 267 13.53 -17.65 -9.38
N MET A 268 13.00 -16.57 -8.77
CA MET A 268 11.72 -16.01 -9.18
C MET A 268 11.83 -15.39 -10.59
N ALA A 269 12.93 -14.68 -10.88
CA ALA A 269 13.18 -14.11 -12.20
C ALA A 269 13.36 -15.19 -13.29
N ASP A 270 14.12 -16.26 -13.00
CA ASP A 270 14.34 -17.39 -13.92
C ASP A 270 13.04 -18.15 -14.26
N ALA A 271 12.05 -18.04 -13.40
CA ALA A 271 10.74 -18.69 -13.57
C ALA A 271 9.63 -17.69 -13.97
N ASP A 272 9.95 -16.48 -14.40
CA ASP A 272 8.98 -15.42 -14.72
C ASP A 272 7.88 -15.27 -13.62
N SER A 273 8.32 -15.32 -12.36
CA SER A 273 7.46 -15.33 -11.16
C SER A 273 6.53 -16.55 -10.99
N MET A 274 6.65 -17.56 -11.85
CA MET A 274 5.81 -18.78 -11.86
C MET A 274 6.50 -19.98 -11.21
N LEU A 275 7.46 -19.75 -10.31
CA LEU A 275 8.16 -20.81 -9.59
C LEU A 275 7.20 -21.71 -8.79
N ASN A 276 6.23 -21.11 -8.14
CA ASN A 276 5.07 -21.73 -7.50
C ASN A 276 3.79 -21.08 -8.02
N THR A 277 2.61 -21.60 -7.65
CA THR A 277 1.34 -20.97 -8.05
C THR A 277 1.27 -19.55 -7.48
N PRO A 278 1.22 -18.51 -8.33
CA PRO A 278 1.16 -17.13 -7.90
C PRO A 278 -0.27 -16.74 -7.50
N PRO A 279 -0.49 -15.55 -6.94
CA PRO A 279 -1.83 -15.03 -6.69
C PRO A 279 -2.48 -14.57 -8.02
N THR A 280 -2.96 -15.53 -8.82
CA THR A 280 -3.43 -15.34 -10.20
C THR A 280 -4.44 -14.22 -10.34
N PHE A 281 -5.47 -14.20 -9.49
CA PHE A 281 -6.50 -13.17 -9.52
C PHE A 281 -5.95 -11.76 -9.23
N ALA A 282 -4.93 -11.67 -8.35
CA ALA A 282 -4.32 -10.39 -8.04
C ALA A 282 -3.46 -9.86 -9.21
N ILE A 283 -2.79 -10.74 -9.95
CA ILE A 283 -2.04 -10.38 -11.16
C ILE A 283 -3.01 -9.94 -12.28
N TYR A 284 -4.10 -10.66 -12.48
CA TYR A 284 -5.15 -10.28 -13.42
C TYR A 284 -5.72 -8.88 -13.08
N LEU A 285 -6.08 -8.62 -11.82
CA LEU A 285 -6.58 -7.30 -11.42
C LEU A 285 -5.52 -6.20 -11.56
N LEU A 286 -4.25 -6.50 -11.32
CA LEU A 286 -3.14 -5.58 -11.57
C LEU A 286 -3.10 -5.15 -13.04
N GLY A 287 -3.24 -6.10 -13.98
CA GLY A 287 -3.32 -5.81 -15.41
C GLY A 287 -4.48 -4.87 -15.74
N LEU A 288 -5.69 -5.20 -15.26
CA LEU A 288 -6.87 -4.35 -15.48
C LEU A 288 -6.71 -2.93 -14.90
N ILE A 289 -6.09 -2.80 -13.72
CA ILE A 289 -5.83 -1.48 -13.11
C ILE A 289 -4.78 -0.73 -13.93
N GLY A 290 -3.76 -1.41 -14.43
CA GLY A 290 -2.76 -0.80 -15.31
C GLY A 290 -3.42 -0.22 -16.57
N HIS A 291 -4.26 -0.97 -17.24
CA HIS A 291 -5.02 -0.50 -18.41
C HIS A 291 -5.97 0.66 -18.05
N TRP A 292 -6.66 0.58 -16.91
CA TRP A 292 -7.49 1.69 -16.43
C TRP A 292 -6.69 2.99 -16.24
N ILE A 293 -5.43 2.90 -15.80
CA ILE A 293 -4.55 4.07 -15.68
C ILE A 293 -4.12 4.57 -17.07
N GLU A 294 -3.73 3.67 -17.99
CA GLU A 294 -3.37 4.02 -19.38
C GLU A 294 -4.52 4.73 -20.08
N ASP A 295 -5.73 4.15 -20.04
CA ASP A 295 -6.96 4.72 -20.64
C ASP A 295 -7.32 6.06 -20.01
N GLY A 296 -7.00 6.26 -18.74
CA GLY A 296 -7.20 7.49 -18.00
C GLY A 296 -6.16 8.59 -18.29
N GLY A 297 -5.26 8.41 -19.25
CA GLY A 297 -4.21 9.37 -19.63
C GLY A 297 -2.86 9.15 -18.96
N GLY A 298 -2.63 7.94 -18.42
CA GLY A 298 -1.33 7.54 -17.85
C GLY A 298 -1.02 8.17 -16.50
N LEU A 299 0.25 8.11 -16.12
CA LEU A 299 0.70 8.57 -14.80
C LEU A 299 0.71 10.09 -14.65
N GLU A 300 0.88 10.85 -15.73
CA GLU A 300 0.80 12.31 -15.72
C GLU A 300 -0.60 12.78 -15.32
N ALA A 301 -1.62 12.26 -15.99
CA ALA A 301 -3.01 12.58 -15.67
C ALA A 301 -3.41 12.05 -14.28
N MET A 302 -2.84 10.91 -13.86
CA MET A 302 -3.05 10.39 -12.50
C MET A 302 -2.43 11.32 -11.45
N ALA A 303 -1.21 11.83 -11.69
CA ALA A 303 -0.55 12.77 -10.80
C ALA A 303 -1.37 14.07 -10.64
N GLU A 304 -1.90 14.62 -11.73
CA GLU A 304 -2.77 15.81 -11.70
C GLU A 304 -4.02 15.57 -10.85
N ARG A 305 -4.71 14.43 -11.06
CA ARG A 305 -5.89 14.04 -10.25
C ARG A 305 -5.55 13.87 -8.78
N ASN A 306 -4.45 13.22 -8.47
CA ASN A 306 -4.03 12.98 -7.07
C ASN A 306 -3.62 14.27 -6.38
N ARG A 307 -2.88 15.14 -7.07
CA ARG A 307 -2.51 16.46 -6.57
C ARG A 307 -3.76 17.31 -6.28
N ALA A 308 -4.68 17.39 -7.21
CA ALA A 308 -5.93 18.15 -7.04
C ALA A 308 -6.75 17.66 -5.83
N LYS A 309 -6.82 16.34 -5.59
CA LYS A 309 -7.49 15.78 -4.41
C LYS A 309 -6.78 16.19 -3.11
N ALA A 310 -5.45 16.08 -3.08
CA ALA A 310 -4.65 16.42 -1.92
C ALA A 310 -4.73 17.92 -1.59
N GLU A 311 -4.52 18.79 -2.58
CA GLU A 311 -4.61 20.23 -2.43
C GLU A 311 -5.99 20.68 -1.92
N LEU A 312 -7.06 20.07 -2.45
CA LEU A 312 -8.43 20.37 -2.03
C LEU A 312 -8.64 20.04 -0.54
N LEU A 313 -8.20 18.85 -0.08
CA LEU A 313 -8.39 18.43 1.30
C LEU A 313 -7.48 19.20 2.27
N TYR A 314 -6.19 19.37 1.93
CA TYR A 314 -5.28 20.15 2.77
C TYR A 314 -5.69 21.63 2.84
N GLY A 315 -6.10 22.24 1.73
CA GLY A 315 -6.57 23.62 1.72
C GLY A 315 -7.78 23.83 2.62
N PHE A 316 -8.70 22.89 2.67
CA PHE A 316 -9.82 22.91 3.62
C PHE A 316 -9.34 22.78 5.07
N ILE A 317 -8.48 21.80 5.38
CA ILE A 317 -7.97 21.60 6.74
C ILE A 317 -7.21 22.85 7.23
N ASP A 318 -6.33 23.41 6.41
CA ASP A 318 -5.50 24.58 6.75
C ASP A 318 -6.32 25.86 6.93
N SER A 319 -7.49 25.97 6.31
CA SER A 319 -8.40 27.12 6.47
C SER A 319 -9.32 27.01 7.69
N SER A 320 -9.26 25.89 8.44
CA SER A 320 -10.17 25.60 9.53
C SER A 320 -9.51 25.79 10.91
N ASP A 321 -10.19 26.41 11.83
CA ASP A 321 -9.80 26.44 13.25
C ASP A 321 -10.20 25.15 14.00
N PHE A 322 -10.98 24.26 13.35
CA PHE A 322 -11.52 23.04 13.94
C PHE A 322 -10.73 21.79 13.60
N TYR A 323 -10.07 21.78 12.44
CA TYR A 323 -9.26 20.65 11.97
C TYR A 323 -7.80 21.05 11.89
N ALA A 324 -6.91 20.09 12.17
CA ALA A 324 -5.47 20.31 12.04
C ALA A 324 -4.77 19.10 11.41
N ASN A 325 -3.76 19.35 10.57
CA ASN A 325 -2.85 18.34 10.07
C ASN A 325 -1.49 18.47 10.76
N PRO A 326 -0.91 17.41 11.34
CA PRO A 326 0.36 17.49 12.08
C PRO A 326 1.60 17.53 11.17
N VAL A 327 1.48 17.18 9.88
CA VAL A 327 2.61 17.00 8.97
C VAL A 327 3.07 18.35 8.42
N GLN A 328 4.37 18.57 8.41
CA GLN A 328 4.96 19.77 7.79
C GLN A 328 4.61 19.81 6.29
N GLU A 329 4.29 21.01 5.79
CA GLU A 329 3.72 21.22 4.45
C GLU A 329 4.52 20.53 3.33
N ARG A 330 5.87 20.67 3.34
CA ARG A 330 6.75 20.06 2.33
C ARG A 330 6.74 18.53 2.35
N SER A 331 6.32 17.92 3.47
CA SER A 331 6.32 16.47 3.67
C SER A 331 4.91 15.86 3.67
N ARG A 332 3.91 16.59 3.20
CA ARG A 332 2.52 16.12 3.15
C ARG A 332 2.29 15.10 2.06
N SER A 333 1.72 13.98 2.42
CA SER A 333 1.37 12.90 1.49
C SER A 333 0.19 13.27 0.59
N TRP A 334 0.30 12.98 -0.72
CA TRP A 334 -0.85 13.06 -1.62
C TRP A 334 -1.82 11.88 -1.46
N MET A 335 -1.38 10.81 -0.80
CA MET A 335 -2.16 9.57 -0.69
C MET A 335 -2.82 9.40 0.68
N ASN A 336 -2.21 9.92 1.75
CA ASN A 336 -2.65 9.65 3.12
C ASN A 336 -2.65 10.96 3.91
N VAL A 337 -3.83 11.49 4.19
CA VAL A 337 -4.04 12.77 4.88
C VAL A 337 -4.51 12.50 6.31
N PRO A 338 -3.61 12.51 7.32
CA PRO A 338 -4.01 12.47 8.71
C PRO A 338 -4.59 13.83 9.13
N PHE A 339 -5.56 13.82 10.03
CA PHE A 339 -6.07 15.05 10.65
C PHE A 339 -6.67 14.77 12.03
N THR A 340 -6.74 15.82 12.84
CA THR A 340 -7.32 15.79 14.19
C THR A 340 -8.41 16.81 14.29
N LEU A 341 -9.32 16.62 15.27
CA LEU A 341 -10.28 17.62 15.67
C LEU A 341 -9.70 18.50 16.78
N ALA A 342 -10.20 19.73 16.90
CA ALA A 342 -9.86 20.64 18.00
C ALA A 342 -10.22 20.04 19.37
N ASP A 343 -11.31 19.25 19.43
CA ASP A 343 -11.71 18.48 20.62
C ASP A 343 -11.68 16.98 20.32
N PRO A 344 -10.64 16.24 20.78
CA PRO A 344 -10.55 14.80 20.59
C PRO A 344 -11.68 13.98 21.22
N ALA A 345 -12.43 14.54 22.18
CA ALA A 345 -13.58 13.84 22.76
C ALA A 345 -14.71 13.62 21.73
N ARG A 346 -14.70 14.34 20.63
CA ARG A 346 -15.67 14.23 19.53
C ARG A 346 -15.25 13.27 18.42
N ASP A 347 -14.07 12.65 18.50
CA ASP A 347 -13.58 11.72 17.47
C ASP A 347 -14.57 10.58 17.19
N ALA A 348 -15.17 10.03 18.24
CA ALA A 348 -16.13 8.93 18.11
C ALA A 348 -17.41 9.36 17.38
N ASP A 349 -17.93 10.55 17.69
CA ASP A 349 -19.12 11.09 17.05
C ASP A 349 -18.85 11.44 15.57
N PHE A 350 -17.67 12.01 15.30
CA PHE A 350 -17.22 12.28 13.93
C PHE A 350 -17.18 11.00 13.10
N LEU A 351 -16.53 9.96 13.60
CA LEU A 351 -16.39 8.69 12.89
C LEU A 351 -17.73 7.99 12.66
N ALA A 352 -18.61 7.99 13.66
CA ALA A 352 -19.96 7.40 13.54
C ALA A 352 -20.82 8.14 12.51
N GLY A 353 -20.79 9.48 12.53
CA GLY A 353 -21.53 10.29 11.58
C GLY A 353 -20.96 10.18 10.15
N ALA A 354 -19.65 10.11 9.99
CA ALA A 354 -19.01 9.89 8.70
C ALA A 354 -19.40 8.54 8.08
N GLU A 355 -19.37 7.46 8.87
CA GLU A 355 -19.80 6.13 8.44
C GLU A 355 -21.28 6.13 8.00
N ALA A 356 -22.16 6.80 8.76
CA ALA A 356 -23.57 6.96 8.42
C ALA A 356 -23.78 7.79 7.11
N ALA A 357 -22.85 8.69 6.79
CA ALA A 357 -22.84 9.47 5.55
C ALA A 357 -22.16 8.73 4.37
N GLY A 358 -21.79 7.45 4.52
CA GLY A 358 -21.13 6.68 3.48
C GLY A 358 -19.65 7.00 3.29
N LEU A 359 -19.00 7.61 4.28
CA LEU A 359 -17.56 7.94 4.31
C LEU A 359 -16.83 6.94 5.22
N ALA A 360 -16.50 5.79 4.68
CA ALA A 360 -16.03 4.64 5.46
C ALA A 360 -14.53 4.68 5.76
N ASN A 361 -14.13 4.10 6.91
CA ASN A 361 -12.73 3.82 7.27
C ASN A 361 -11.83 5.06 7.50
N LEU A 362 -12.39 6.16 8.01
CA LEU A 362 -11.63 7.38 8.33
C LEU A 362 -10.80 7.30 9.62
N LYS A 363 -11.00 6.28 10.46
CA LYS A 363 -10.28 6.16 11.74
C LYS A 363 -8.78 6.12 11.54
N GLY A 364 -8.05 6.99 12.21
CA GLY A 364 -6.59 7.01 12.26
C GLY A 364 -6.00 5.75 12.88
N HIS A 365 -4.71 5.51 12.62
CA HIS A 365 -4.02 4.38 13.21
C HIS A 365 -3.86 4.58 14.72
N ARG A 366 -3.98 3.49 15.50
CA ARG A 366 -3.93 3.51 16.99
C ARG A 366 -2.69 4.19 17.59
N SER A 367 -1.58 4.28 16.83
CA SER A 367 -0.33 4.90 17.29
C SER A 367 -0.29 6.41 17.05
N VAL A 368 -1.18 6.95 16.23
CA VAL A 368 -1.24 8.38 15.87
C VAL A 368 -2.53 9.00 16.42
N GLY A 369 -3.62 8.24 16.46
CA GLY A 369 -4.94 8.74 16.82
C GLY A 369 -5.62 9.51 15.70
N GLY A 370 -6.66 10.28 16.05
CA GLY A 370 -7.41 11.12 15.13
C GLY A 370 -8.02 10.37 13.94
N MET A 371 -8.07 11.03 12.81
CA MET A 371 -8.58 10.52 11.53
C MET A 371 -7.48 10.42 10.48
N ARG A 372 -7.72 9.62 9.43
CA ARG A 372 -6.88 9.59 8.24
C ARG A 372 -7.73 9.31 7.01
N ALA A 373 -7.75 10.26 6.08
CA ALA A 373 -8.32 10.05 4.75
C ALA A 373 -7.24 9.51 3.82
N SER A 374 -7.37 8.25 3.38
CA SER A 374 -6.52 7.68 2.34
C SER A 374 -7.21 7.84 1.00
N ILE A 375 -6.64 8.70 0.14
CA ILE A 375 -7.23 9.19 -1.12
C ILE A 375 -6.47 8.67 -2.34
N TYR A 376 -6.17 7.36 -2.35
CA TYR A 376 -5.44 6.69 -3.42
C TYR A 376 -6.04 6.92 -4.82
N ASN A 377 -5.39 6.38 -5.84
CA ASN A 377 -5.72 6.59 -7.25
C ASN A 377 -7.21 6.43 -7.56
N ALA A 378 -7.84 5.39 -7.01
CA ALA A 378 -9.25 5.06 -7.30
C ALA A 378 -10.27 5.89 -6.50
N MET A 379 -9.84 6.69 -5.52
CA MET A 379 -10.73 7.63 -4.85
C MET A 379 -11.07 8.78 -5.82
N PRO A 380 -12.34 8.96 -6.20
CA PRO A 380 -12.73 10.08 -7.05
C PRO A 380 -12.71 11.41 -6.26
N ILE A 381 -12.60 12.54 -6.95
CA ILE A 381 -12.59 13.85 -6.31
C ILE A 381 -13.91 14.14 -5.57
N GLU A 382 -15.00 13.54 -6.03
CA GLU A 382 -16.33 13.61 -5.41
C GLU A 382 -16.32 13.03 -3.99
N GLY A 383 -15.52 11.96 -3.75
CA GLY A 383 -15.35 11.41 -2.41
C GLY A 383 -14.64 12.38 -1.47
N VAL A 384 -13.63 13.11 -1.97
CA VAL A 384 -12.95 14.16 -1.21
C VAL A 384 -13.89 15.33 -0.92
N ARG A 385 -14.70 15.75 -1.90
CA ARG A 385 -15.72 16.80 -1.72
C ARG A 385 -16.76 16.39 -0.69
N ALA A 386 -17.29 15.17 -0.79
CA ALA A 386 -18.25 14.65 0.17
C ALA A 386 -17.68 14.62 1.61
N LEU A 387 -16.38 14.29 1.77
CA LEU A 387 -15.71 14.38 3.04
C LEU A 387 -15.66 15.83 3.56
N ILE A 388 -15.28 16.79 2.71
CA ILE A 388 -15.21 18.21 3.06
C ILE A 388 -16.59 18.77 3.44
N ASP A 389 -17.63 18.42 2.70
CA ASP A 389 -19.00 18.84 3.01
C ASP A 389 -19.41 18.30 4.38
N TYR A 390 -19.15 17.01 4.65
CA TYR A 390 -19.40 16.42 5.97
C TYR A 390 -18.61 17.11 7.09
N MET A 391 -17.30 17.37 6.87
CA MET A 391 -16.43 18.07 7.82
C MET A 391 -16.97 19.49 8.12
N THR A 392 -17.42 20.20 7.09
CA THR A 392 -18.03 21.54 7.23
C THR A 392 -19.27 21.49 8.11
N ASP A 393 -20.18 20.57 7.82
CA ASP A 393 -21.43 20.39 8.59
C ASP A 393 -21.15 19.94 10.03
N PHE A 394 -20.14 19.09 10.24
CA PHE A 394 -19.78 18.62 11.57
C PHE A 394 -19.19 19.76 12.42
N ALA A 395 -18.29 20.56 11.87
CA ALA A 395 -17.71 21.71 12.57
C ALA A 395 -18.76 22.77 12.93
N ALA A 396 -19.74 23.03 12.04
CA ALA A 396 -20.82 23.99 12.30
C ALA A 396 -21.76 23.57 13.45
N ARG A 397 -21.78 22.27 13.82
CA ARG A 397 -22.55 21.72 14.94
C ARG A 397 -21.71 21.51 16.21
N ALA A 398 -20.43 21.87 16.17
CA ALA A 398 -19.48 21.76 17.25
C ALA A 398 -19.53 22.96 18.16
#